data_550e394488096205023c0208242191cb
#
_entry.id   550e394488096205023c0208242191cb
#
_cell.length_a   1.000
_cell.length_b   1.000
_cell.length_c   1.000
_cell.angle_alpha   90.00
_cell.angle_beta   90.00
_cell.angle_gamma   90.00
#
_symmetry.space_group_name_H-M   'P 1'
#
loop_
_entity.id
_entity.type
_entity.pdbx_description
1 polymer ?
#
loop_
_entity_poly.entity_id
_entity_poly.type
_entity_poly.pdbx_seq_one_letter_code
_entity_poly.pdbx_strand_id
1 'polypeptide(L)'
;MLFRSVADIMMVNGFLFLTDLYGDVPYCEALDVVKHPQPAFTPQAQIYPDLLKRLAADAAAITPGGSSASWSNWDHVYEGDLGRWQEFANSLRLRIAMRMSVPSAASARTEFAAAWAANRFDDDGEIGRAHV
;
A
#
# COMPACT_ATOMS: atom_id res chain seq x y z
N MET A 1 6.53 16.24 2.42
CA MET A 1 5.75 15.06 2.90
C MET A 1 5.77 13.89 1.92
N LEU A 2 6.11 14.11 0.68
CA LEU A 2 6.08 13.13 -0.41
C LEU A 2 6.90 11.86 -0.17
N PHE A 3 8.15 12.00 0.25
CA PHE A 3 9.03 10.86 0.59
C PHE A 3 8.45 9.93 1.65
N ARG A 4 7.72 10.48 2.60
CA ARG A 4 7.10 9.70 3.65
C ARG A 4 6.04 8.77 3.08
N SER A 5 5.18 9.28 2.17
CA SER A 5 4.12 8.47 1.56
C SER A 5 4.68 7.36 0.69
N VAL A 6 5.71 7.63 -0.12
CA VAL A 6 6.37 6.59 -0.92
C VAL A 6 7.03 5.53 -0.03
N ALA A 7 7.74 5.95 1.01
CA ALA A 7 8.36 5.02 1.96
C ALA A 7 7.30 4.19 2.70
N ASP A 8 6.17 4.80 3.06
CA ASP A 8 5.07 4.10 3.72
C ASP A 8 4.40 3.08 2.79
N ILE A 9 4.17 3.41 1.53
CA ILE A 9 3.65 2.47 0.51
C ILE A 9 4.56 1.25 0.39
N MET A 10 5.87 1.44 0.35
CA MET A 10 6.84 0.33 0.30
C MET A 10 6.81 -0.51 1.58
N MET A 11 6.70 0.12 2.74
CA MET A 11 6.59 -0.57 4.02
C MET A 11 5.28 -1.37 4.10
N VAL A 12 4.16 -0.79 3.65
CA VAL A 12 2.87 -1.48 3.55
C VAL A 12 2.97 -2.69 2.64
N ASN A 13 3.61 -2.57 1.48
CA ASN A 13 3.83 -3.71 0.58
C ASN A 13 4.63 -4.83 1.25
N GLY A 14 5.66 -4.49 2.03
CA GLY A 14 6.43 -5.46 2.81
C GLY A 14 5.58 -6.18 3.87
N PHE A 15 4.79 -5.47 4.65
CA PHE A 15 3.90 -6.07 5.65
C PHE A 15 2.76 -6.88 5.00
N LEU A 16 2.23 -6.42 3.86
CA LEU A 16 1.24 -7.19 3.10
C LEU A 16 1.82 -8.54 2.68
N PHE A 17 3.03 -8.55 2.15
CA PHE A 17 3.72 -9.79 1.77
C PHE A 17 3.92 -10.72 2.97
N LEU A 18 4.36 -10.19 4.11
CA LEU A 18 4.57 -10.97 5.33
C LEU A 18 3.26 -11.57 5.86
N THR A 19 2.21 -10.77 5.98
CA THR A 19 0.93 -11.27 6.50
C THR A 19 0.22 -12.21 5.51
N ASP A 20 0.40 -12.03 4.20
CA ASP A 20 -0.11 -12.96 3.18
C ASP A 20 0.53 -14.36 3.29
N LEU A 21 1.80 -14.44 3.68
CA LEU A 21 2.54 -15.70 3.82
C LEU A 21 2.36 -16.36 5.19
N TYR A 22 2.35 -15.56 6.25
CA TYR A 22 2.45 -16.07 7.62
C TYR A 22 1.19 -15.86 8.47
N GLY A 23 0.21 -15.10 7.96
CA GLY A 23 -0.98 -14.74 8.72
C GLY A 23 -0.68 -13.66 9.74
N ASP A 24 -0.81 -14.00 11.03
CA ASP A 24 -0.47 -13.11 12.14
C ASP A 24 1.04 -12.85 12.16
N VAL A 25 1.46 -11.59 12.24
CA VAL A 25 2.86 -11.18 12.26
C VAL A 25 3.07 -10.04 13.27
N PRO A 26 4.29 -9.83 13.78
CA PRO A 26 4.59 -8.60 14.49
C PRO A 26 4.38 -7.40 13.58
N TYR A 27 3.42 -6.54 13.93
CA TYR A 27 3.06 -5.36 13.11
C TYR A 27 3.07 -4.07 13.92
N CYS A 28 2.22 -3.95 14.94
CA CYS A 28 2.07 -2.71 15.69
C CYS A 28 3.34 -2.28 16.43
N GLU A 29 4.14 -3.24 16.87
CA GLU A 29 5.35 -3.04 17.69
C GLU A 29 6.64 -3.33 16.92
N ALA A 30 6.56 -3.79 15.68
CA ALA A 30 7.66 -4.39 14.94
C ALA A 30 8.86 -3.46 14.69
N LEU A 31 8.64 -2.15 14.60
CA LEU A 31 9.67 -1.19 14.20
C LEU A 31 10.24 -0.36 15.36
N ASP A 32 9.88 -0.70 16.59
CA ASP A 32 10.39 -0.03 17.79
C ASP A 32 11.08 -1.04 18.71
N VAL A 33 12.23 -1.54 18.27
CA VAL A 33 13.01 -2.56 18.99
C VAL A 33 13.47 -2.10 20.39
N VAL A 34 13.56 -0.79 20.61
CA VAL A 34 13.99 -0.24 21.89
C VAL A 34 12.89 -0.39 22.95
N LYS A 35 11.64 -0.09 22.57
CA LYS A 35 10.49 -0.23 23.47
C LYS A 35 9.94 -1.67 23.46
N HIS A 36 9.99 -2.32 22.31
CA HIS A 36 9.42 -3.64 22.09
C HIS A 36 10.48 -4.62 21.56
N PRO A 37 11.42 -5.08 22.41
CA PRO A 37 12.48 -6.02 22.00
C PRO A 37 11.92 -7.41 21.61
N GLN A 38 10.71 -7.72 22.03
CA GLN A 38 9.95 -8.92 21.68
C GLN A 38 8.53 -8.49 21.26
N PRO A 39 8.34 -8.00 20.01
CA PRO A 39 7.07 -7.46 19.58
C PRO A 39 5.98 -8.54 19.53
N ALA A 40 4.78 -8.16 19.96
CA ALA A 40 3.62 -9.06 19.93
C ALA A 40 3.13 -9.28 18.48
N PHE A 41 2.61 -10.48 18.24
CA PHE A 41 1.95 -10.79 16.97
C PHE A 41 0.60 -10.08 16.90
N THR A 42 0.36 -9.41 15.79
CA THR A 42 -0.91 -8.74 15.48
C THR A 42 -1.74 -9.64 14.58
N PRO A 43 -3.01 -9.89 14.90
CA PRO A 43 -3.89 -10.69 14.04
C PRO A 43 -4.04 -10.09 12.63
N GLN A 44 -3.99 -10.92 11.59
CA GLN A 44 -4.14 -10.50 10.19
C GLN A 44 -5.44 -9.70 9.96
N ALA A 45 -6.52 -10.06 10.66
CA ALA A 45 -7.79 -9.35 10.60
C ALA A 45 -7.71 -7.88 11.06
N GLN A 46 -6.69 -7.50 11.84
CA GLN A 46 -6.41 -6.12 12.23
C GLN A 46 -5.41 -5.45 11.28
N ILE A 47 -4.49 -6.22 10.71
CA ILE A 47 -3.45 -5.72 9.81
C ILE A 47 -4.06 -5.18 8.52
N TYR A 48 -4.88 -5.95 7.81
CA TYR A 48 -5.44 -5.54 6.52
C TYR A 48 -6.22 -4.21 6.56
N PRO A 49 -7.13 -3.97 7.52
CA PRO A 49 -7.81 -2.68 7.60
C PRO A 49 -6.87 -1.50 7.84
N ASP A 50 -5.81 -1.68 8.63
CA ASP A 50 -4.82 -0.63 8.86
C ASP A 50 -3.98 -0.36 7.61
N LEU A 51 -3.53 -1.39 6.92
CA LEU A 51 -2.82 -1.25 5.64
C LEU A 51 -3.66 -0.50 4.60
N LEU A 52 -4.97 -0.81 4.49
CA LEU A 52 -5.90 -0.10 3.60
C LEU A 52 -6.00 1.38 3.95
N LYS A 53 -6.15 1.69 5.23
CA LYS A 53 -6.22 3.08 5.72
C LYS A 53 -4.95 3.86 5.41
N ARG A 54 -3.78 3.26 5.61
CA ARG A 54 -2.49 3.87 5.30
C ARG A 54 -2.37 4.15 3.81
N LEU A 55 -2.61 3.15 2.96
CA LEU A 55 -2.55 3.30 1.51
C LEU A 55 -3.52 4.36 0.97
N ALA A 56 -4.73 4.44 1.52
CA ALA A 56 -5.70 5.46 1.13
C ALA A 56 -5.20 6.87 1.47
N ALA A 57 -4.60 7.04 2.65
CA ALA A 57 -4.03 8.32 3.07
C ALA A 57 -2.80 8.71 2.22
N ASP A 58 -1.93 7.74 1.90
CA ASP A 58 -0.75 7.98 1.08
C ASP A 58 -1.11 8.29 -0.37
N ALA A 59 -2.04 7.55 -0.95
CA ALA A 59 -2.54 7.84 -2.30
C ALA A 59 -3.17 9.24 -2.41
N ALA A 60 -3.89 9.67 -1.37
CA ALA A 60 -4.47 11.01 -1.32
C ALA A 60 -3.42 12.12 -1.10
N ALA A 61 -2.32 11.82 -0.42
CA ALA A 61 -1.23 12.77 -0.18
C ALA A 61 -0.32 12.96 -1.41
N ILE A 62 -0.35 12.04 -2.36
CA ILE A 62 0.40 12.11 -3.61
C ILE A 62 -0.42 12.90 -4.63
N THR A 63 0.14 14.02 -5.14
CA THR A 63 -0.50 14.82 -6.18
C THR A 63 -0.04 14.31 -7.55
N PRO A 64 -0.94 13.79 -8.41
CA PRO A 64 -0.60 13.36 -9.76
C PRO A 64 -0.04 14.54 -10.57
N GLY A 65 0.98 14.29 -11.36
CA GLY A 65 1.65 15.32 -12.18
C GLY A 65 2.65 16.18 -11.41
N GLY A 66 2.77 16.00 -10.11
CA GLY A 66 3.87 16.54 -9.33
C GLY A 66 5.14 15.76 -9.65
N SER A 67 6.05 16.32 -10.41
CA SER A 67 7.40 15.79 -10.57
C SER A 67 8.27 16.38 -9.47
N SER A 68 8.84 15.54 -8.63
CA SER A 68 9.92 15.96 -7.76
C SER A 68 11.26 15.64 -8.43
N ALA A 69 11.71 16.55 -9.27
CA ALA A 69 13.03 16.43 -9.93
C ALA A 69 14.19 16.20 -8.94
N SER A 70 13.96 16.50 -7.65
CA SER A 70 15.00 16.37 -6.63
C SER A 70 15.26 14.92 -6.18
N TRP A 71 14.35 13.98 -6.41
CA TRP A 71 14.52 12.59 -5.98
C TRP A 71 14.40 11.56 -7.10
N SER A 72 14.05 11.98 -8.33
CA SER A 72 13.95 11.07 -9.48
C SER A 72 15.18 10.20 -9.68
N ASN A 73 16.37 10.76 -9.43
CA ASN A 73 17.64 10.01 -9.53
C ASN A 73 17.81 8.93 -8.45
N TRP A 74 16.98 8.95 -7.39
CA TRP A 74 17.05 8.00 -6.28
C TRP A 74 15.90 6.99 -6.30
N ASP A 75 14.85 7.28 -7.08
CA ASP A 75 13.73 6.38 -7.27
C ASP A 75 14.00 5.43 -8.43
N HIS A 76 14.49 4.25 -8.10
CA HIS A 76 14.77 3.20 -9.07
C HIS A 76 13.54 2.40 -9.49
N VAL A 77 12.35 2.70 -8.95
CA VAL A 77 11.10 1.98 -9.25
C VAL A 77 10.32 2.70 -10.35
N TYR A 78 10.03 3.99 -10.14
CA TYR A 78 9.22 4.79 -11.06
C TYR A 78 9.88 6.11 -11.48
N GLU A 79 11.19 6.27 -11.24
CA GLU A 79 11.99 7.42 -11.69
C GLU A 79 11.42 8.78 -11.24
N GLY A 80 10.73 8.80 -10.09
CA GLY A 80 10.10 10.00 -9.52
C GLY A 80 8.70 10.28 -10.03
N ASP A 81 8.10 9.37 -10.80
CA ASP A 81 6.73 9.50 -11.28
C ASP A 81 5.73 9.23 -10.14
N LEU A 82 5.12 10.30 -9.68
CA LEU A 82 4.17 10.27 -8.57
C LEU A 82 2.82 9.66 -8.96
N GLY A 83 2.44 9.77 -10.22
CA GLY A 83 1.23 9.14 -10.73
C GLY A 83 1.32 7.62 -10.60
N ARG A 84 2.45 7.04 -11.00
CA ARG A 84 2.71 5.59 -10.87
C ARG A 84 2.76 5.13 -9.42
N TRP A 85 3.32 5.92 -8.51
CA TRP A 85 3.27 5.61 -7.08
C TRP A 85 1.85 5.59 -6.53
N GLN A 86 0.99 6.52 -6.98
CA GLN A 86 -0.43 6.54 -6.61
C GLN A 86 -1.17 5.31 -7.16
N GLU A 87 -0.93 4.96 -8.41
CA GLU A 87 -1.48 3.76 -9.06
C GLU A 87 -1.04 2.48 -8.35
N PHE A 88 0.23 2.39 -7.95
CA PHE A 88 0.75 1.28 -7.17
C PHE A 88 0.04 1.15 -5.82
N ALA A 89 -0.13 2.26 -5.08
CA ALA A 89 -0.86 2.26 -3.82
C ALA A 89 -2.31 1.77 -4.00
N ASN A 90 -3.02 2.25 -5.03
CA ASN A 90 -4.37 1.79 -5.32
C ASN A 90 -4.41 0.32 -5.76
N SER A 91 -3.42 -0.16 -6.49
CA SER A 91 -3.30 -1.58 -6.87
C SER A 91 -3.10 -2.48 -5.64
N LEU A 92 -2.32 -2.05 -4.66
CA LEU A 92 -2.20 -2.75 -3.37
C LEU A 92 -3.54 -2.77 -2.60
N ARG A 93 -4.30 -1.67 -2.61
CA ARG A 93 -5.65 -1.61 -2.02
C ARG A 93 -6.59 -2.62 -2.67
N LEU A 94 -6.59 -2.71 -4.00
CA LEU A 94 -7.38 -3.73 -4.72
C LEU A 94 -6.98 -5.14 -4.30
N ARG A 95 -5.68 -5.42 -4.19
CA ARG A 95 -5.16 -6.73 -3.75
C ARG A 95 -5.66 -7.07 -2.35
N ILE A 96 -5.54 -6.15 -1.39
CA ILE A 96 -6.01 -6.37 -0.01
C ILE A 96 -7.53 -6.57 0.02
N ALA A 97 -8.30 -5.76 -0.72
CA ALA A 97 -9.75 -5.91 -0.81
C ALA A 97 -10.14 -7.31 -1.33
N MET A 98 -9.44 -7.83 -2.33
CA MET A 98 -9.66 -9.19 -2.82
C MET A 98 -9.35 -10.26 -1.75
N ARG A 99 -8.27 -10.09 -0.96
CA ARG A 99 -7.97 -10.98 0.17
C ARG A 99 -9.05 -10.96 1.25
N MET A 100 -9.65 -9.79 1.48
CA MET A 100 -10.72 -9.61 2.46
C MET A 100 -12.10 -10.05 1.94
N SER A 101 -12.24 -10.47 0.70
CA SER A 101 -13.54 -10.78 0.05
C SER A 101 -14.35 -11.87 0.76
N VAL A 102 -13.70 -12.84 1.41
CA VAL A 102 -14.35 -13.92 2.17
C VAL A 102 -14.59 -13.49 3.62
N PRO A 103 -13.57 -13.06 4.41
CA PRO A 103 -13.74 -12.76 5.82
C PRO A 103 -14.53 -11.45 6.08
N SER A 104 -14.55 -10.49 5.17
CA SER A 104 -15.15 -9.16 5.33
C SER A 104 -15.72 -8.61 4.02
N ALA A 105 -16.67 -9.31 3.42
CA ALA A 105 -17.18 -9.03 2.08
C ALA A 105 -17.73 -7.60 1.88
N ALA A 106 -18.40 -7.02 2.88
CA ALA A 106 -18.95 -5.67 2.79
C ALA A 106 -17.85 -4.60 2.71
N SER A 107 -16.88 -4.67 3.62
CA SER A 107 -15.72 -3.76 3.62
C SER A 107 -14.87 -3.94 2.37
N ALA A 108 -14.66 -5.18 1.94
CA ALA A 108 -13.92 -5.50 0.73
C ALA A 108 -14.54 -4.86 -0.52
N ARG A 109 -15.87 -4.93 -0.68
CA ARG A 109 -16.57 -4.31 -1.81
C ARG A 109 -16.44 -2.79 -1.81
N THR A 110 -16.58 -2.16 -0.66
CA THR A 110 -16.45 -0.70 -0.52
C THR A 110 -15.05 -0.24 -0.88
N GLU A 111 -14.03 -0.89 -0.34
CA GLU A 111 -12.63 -0.56 -0.61
C GLU A 111 -12.24 -0.84 -2.06
N PHE A 112 -12.70 -1.97 -2.61
CA PHE A 112 -12.47 -2.30 -4.00
C PHE A 112 -13.06 -1.23 -4.93
N ALA A 113 -14.31 -0.85 -4.73
CA ALA A 113 -14.97 0.17 -5.55
C ALA A 113 -14.25 1.53 -5.45
N ALA A 114 -13.83 1.93 -4.24
CA ALA A 114 -13.11 3.18 -4.03
C ALA A 114 -11.72 3.16 -4.70
N ALA A 115 -10.97 2.07 -4.54
CA ALA A 115 -9.64 1.95 -5.15
C ALA A 115 -9.72 1.82 -6.68
N TRP A 116 -10.72 1.11 -7.20
CA TRP A 116 -10.97 1.00 -8.63
C TRP A 116 -11.28 2.36 -9.27
N ALA A 117 -12.18 3.14 -8.66
CA ALA A 117 -12.53 4.46 -9.15
C ALA A 117 -11.38 5.47 -9.09
N ALA A 118 -10.44 5.28 -8.15
CA ALA A 118 -9.28 6.14 -7.98
C ALA A 118 -8.08 5.71 -8.85
N ASN A 119 -8.10 4.49 -9.39
CA ASN A 119 -7.02 4.00 -10.23
C ASN A 119 -7.21 4.49 -11.67
N ARG A 120 -6.13 5.03 -12.22
CA ARG A 120 -6.08 5.39 -13.63
C ARG A 120 -5.52 4.18 -14.36
N PHE A 121 -6.41 3.40 -14.97
CA PHE A 121 -5.97 2.36 -15.90
C PHE A 121 -5.53 3.07 -17.17
N ASP A 122 -4.31 2.85 -17.61
CA ASP A 122 -3.89 3.29 -18.93
C ASP A 122 -4.82 2.71 -19.99
N ASP A 123 -5.04 3.43 -21.08
CA ASP A 123 -5.95 3.04 -22.17
C ASP A 123 -5.67 1.63 -22.72
N ASP A 124 -4.51 1.07 -22.44
CA ASP A 124 -4.08 -0.28 -22.83
C ASP A 124 -4.61 -1.39 -21.91
N GLY A 125 -5.39 -1.06 -20.89
CA GLY A 125 -5.96 -2.04 -19.96
C GLY A 125 -4.91 -2.75 -19.08
N GLU A 126 -3.68 -2.33 -19.12
CA GLU A 126 -2.63 -2.85 -18.25
C GLU A 126 -2.77 -2.22 -16.86
N ILE A 127 -3.23 -3.01 -15.90
CA ILE A 127 -3.05 -2.73 -14.48
C ILE A 127 -1.55 -2.53 -14.29
N GLY A 128 -1.16 -1.33 -13.82
CA GLY A 128 0.23 -0.93 -13.73
C GLY A 128 1.13 -2.10 -13.37
N ARG A 129 2.05 -2.45 -14.24
CA ARG A 129 2.98 -3.55 -14.03
C ARG A 129 3.79 -3.23 -12.79
N ALA A 130 3.35 -3.77 -11.66
CA ALA A 130 4.26 -3.96 -10.55
C ALA A 130 5.29 -4.97 -11.07
N HIS A 131 6.37 -4.48 -11.63
CA HIS A 131 7.51 -5.31 -11.92
C HIS A 131 8.05 -5.81 -10.57
N VAL A 132 7.78 -7.09 -10.33
CA VAL A 132 8.48 -7.85 -9.29
C VAL A 132 9.88 -8.12 -9.82
#